data_93558cd96f4f0332650e2defe6a40b10
#
_entry.id   93558cd96f4f0332650e2defe6a40b10
#
_cell.length_a   1.000
_cell.length_b   1.000
_cell.length_c   1.000
_cell.angle_alpha   90.00
_cell.angle_beta   90.00
_cell.angle_gamma   90.00
#
_symmetry.space_group_name_H-M   'P 1'
#
loop_
_entity.id
_entity.type
_entity.pdbx_description
1 polymer ?
#
loop_
_entity_poly.entity_id
_entity_poly.type
_entity_poly.pdbx_seq_one_letter_code
_entity_poly.pdbx_strand_id
1 'polypeptide(L)'
;MDRTLVLVKPDGGQRGLIGEIISRLERRGLKIVGMKLMQVSGELANRHYGEHEGKPFFAGLVGFITSGPIVAMAIEGNNVVGLVRTTVGATNPADSAPGTIRGDLGVDIGRNLIHGSDSDESAKRELSLFFTEGELLDYSRDTDPWIIEA
;
A
#
# COMPACT_ATOMS: atom_id res chain seq x y z
N MET A 1 -13.80 -11.03 5.49
CA MET A 1 -13.09 -9.76 5.73
C MET A 1 -12.55 -9.21 4.44
N ASP A 2 -12.55 -7.92 4.33
CA ASP A 2 -12.04 -7.25 3.14
C ASP A 2 -10.51 -7.23 3.12
N ARG A 3 -9.97 -7.12 1.92
CA ARG A 3 -8.53 -7.03 1.67
C ARG A 3 -8.22 -5.83 0.79
N THR A 4 -7.04 -5.24 0.97
CA THR A 4 -6.58 -4.11 0.17
C THR A 4 -5.10 -4.26 -0.18
N LEU A 5 -4.68 -3.57 -1.24
CA LEU A 5 -3.27 -3.54 -1.64
C LEU A 5 -2.58 -2.36 -0.98
N VAL A 6 -1.41 -2.62 -0.43
CA VAL A 6 -0.49 -1.58 0.04
C VAL A 6 0.86 -1.82 -0.63
N LEU A 7 1.44 -0.74 -1.16
CA LEU A 7 2.79 -0.79 -1.72
C LEU A 7 3.68 0.18 -0.94
N VAL A 8 4.83 -0.31 -0.48
CA VAL A 8 5.91 0.59 -0.07
C VAL A 8 6.66 0.94 -1.33
N LYS A 9 6.58 2.19 -1.75
CA LYS A 9 7.16 2.66 -3.01
C LYS A 9 8.69 2.69 -2.96
N PRO A 10 9.38 2.86 -4.11
CA PRO A 10 10.84 2.84 -4.13
C PRO A 10 11.51 3.80 -3.15
N ASP A 11 10.93 4.98 -2.91
CA ASP A 11 11.47 5.96 -1.95
C ASP A 11 11.39 5.44 -0.51
N GLY A 12 10.32 4.73 -0.15
CA GLY A 12 10.22 4.09 1.16
C GLY A 12 11.32 3.05 1.38
N GLY A 13 11.62 2.26 0.35
CA GLY A 13 12.72 1.29 0.38
C GLY A 13 14.07 1.96 0.46
N GLN A 14 14.35 2.93 -0.40
CA GLN A 14 15.63 3.64 -0.47
C GLN A 14 15.93 4.41 0.82
N ARG A 15 14.89 4.93 1.49
CA ARG A 15 15.06 5.66 2.75
C ARG A 15 15.12 4.75 3.98
N GLY A 16 15.04 3.42 3.80
CA GLY A 16 15.09 2.48 4.92
C GLY A 16 13.86 2.51 5.81
N LEU A 17 12.69 2.85 5.26
CA LEU A 17 11.45 3.02 6.01
C LEU A 17 10.48 1.83 5.90
N ILE A 18 10.87 0.74 5.22
CA ILE A 18 9.99 -0.43 5.04
C ILE A 18 9.50 -0.93 6.39
N GLY A 19 10.41 -1.16 7.32
CA GLY A 19 10.07 -1.68 8.65
C GLY A 19 9.15 -0.75 9.44
N GLU A 20 9.40 0.56 9.39
CA GLU A 20 8.57 1.55 10.07
C GLU A 20 7.14 1.57 9.50
N ILE A 21 7.02 1.53 8.19
CA ILE A 21 5.70 1.54 7.53
C ILE A 21 4.92 0.27 7.89
N ILE A 22 5.56 -0.90 7.79
CA ILE A 22 4.91 -2.17 8.16
C ILE A 22 4.52 -2.16 9.62
N SER A 23 5.39 -1.69 10.50
CA SER A 23 5.13 -1.60 11.94
C SER A 23 3.89 -0.75 12.23
N ARG A 24 3.70 0.36 11.54
CA ARG A 24 2.52 1.21 11.74
C ARG A 24 1.22 0.53 11.37
N LEU A 25 1.23 -0.26 10.30
CA LEU A 25 0.07 -1.05 9.89
C LEU A 25 -0.22 -2.16 10.90
N GLU A 26 0.81 -2.88 11.32
CA GLU A 26 0.65 -3.96 12.29
C GLU A 26 0.21 -3.47 13.67
N ARG A 27 0.77 -2.38 14.15
CA ARG A 27 0.39 -1.81 15.45
C ARG A 27 -1.06 -1.35 15.49
N ARG A 28 -1.61 -0.95 14.34
CA ARG A 28 -3.02 -0.61 14.21
C ARG A 28 -3.93 -1.83 14.35
N GLY A 29 -3.38 -3.04 14.26
CA GLY A 29 -4.12 -4.29 14.32
C GLY A 29 -4.48 -4.88 12.97
N LEU A 30 -4.01 -4.29 11.88
CA LEU A 30 -4.26 -4.78 10.53
C LEU A 30 -3.44 -6.04 10.27
N LYS A 31 -4.05 -7.02 9.57
CA LYS A 31 -3.42 -8.33 9.34
C LYS A 31 -2.79 -8.38 7.96
N ILE A 32 -1.52 -8.79 7.89
CA ILE A 32 -0.83 -9.03 6.64
C ILE A 32 -1.16 -10.45 6.19
N VAL A 33 -1.73 -10.61 4.99
CA VAL A 33 -2.05 -11.92 4.41
C VAL A 33 -1.20 -12.24 3.17
N GLY A 34 -0.45 -11.29 2.68
CA GLY A 34 0.52 -11.48 1.60
C GLY A 34 1.56 -10.38 1.66
N MET A 35 2.83 -10.71 1.34
CA MET A 35 3.90 -9.73 1.33
C MET A 35 5.06 -10.23 0.48
N LYS A 36 5.60 -9.36 -0.34
CA LYS A 36 6.79 -9.69 -1.13
C LYS A 36 7.58 -8.46 -1.51
N LEU A 37 8.89 -8.61 -1.57
CA LEU A 37 9.80 -7.64 -2.16
C LEU A 37 9.89 -7.93 -3.65
N MET A 38 9.65 -6.94 -4.49
CA MET A 38 9.62 -7.17 -5.94
C MET A 38 10.06 -5.94 -6.72
N GLN A 39 10.49 -6.19 -7.94
CA GLN A 39 10.73 -5.14 -8.94
C GLN A 39 9.52 -5.09 -9.87
N VAL A 40 8.86 -3.95 -9.94
CA VAL A 40 7.70 -3.77 -10.82
C VAL A 40 8.20 -3.67 -12.26
N SER A 41 7.60 -4.47 -13.15
CA SER A 41 7.88 -4.38 -14.58
C SER A 41 7.15 -3.20 -15.20
N GLY A 42 7.61 -2.73 -16.36
CA GLY A 42 6.91 -1.69 -17.11
C GLY A 42 5.48 -2.08 -17.47
N GLU A 43 5.26 -3.35 -17.82
CA GLU A 43 3.93 -3.87 -18.13
C GLU A 43 3.01 -3.81 -16.91
N LEU A 44 3.48 -4.28 -15.75
CA LEU A 44 2.70 -4.23 -14.52
C LEU A 44 2.39 -2.79 -14.12
N ALA A 45 3.37 -1.90 -14.22
CA ALA A 45 3.18 -0.47 -13.91
C ALA A 45 2.12 0.15 -14.84
N ASN A 46 2.16 -0.16 -16.12
CA ASN A 46 1.16 0.33 -17.06
C ASN A 46 -0.24 -0.15 -16.71
N ARG A 47 -0.38 -1.40 -16.29
CA ARG A 47 -1.68 -1.95 -15.87
C ARG A 47 -2.15 -1.34 -14.55
N HIS A 48 -1.26 -1.16 -13.61
CA HIS A 48 -1.59 -0.58 -12.30
C HIS A 48 -2.08 0.87 -12.46
N TYR A 49 -1.42 1.66 -13.28
CA TYR A 49 -1.79 3.05 -13.55
C TYR A 49 -2.66 3.22 -14.79
N GLY A 50 -3.30 2.16 -15.28
CA GLY A 50 -4.03 2.16 -16.55
C GLY A 50 -5.10 3.24 -16.67
N GLU A 51 -5.77 3.60 -15.58
CA GLU A 51 -6.78 4.67 -15.56
C GLU A 51 -6.18 6.07 -15.79
N HIS A 52 -4.86 6.21 -15.64
CA HIS A 52 -4.13 7.46 -15.86
C HIS A 52 -3.47 7.51 -17.25
N GLU A 53 -3.61 6.47 -18.07
CA GLU A 53 -3.03 6.42 -19.40
C GLU A 53 -3.50 7.62 -20.23
N GLY A 54 -2.56 8.27 -20.91
CA GLY A 54 -2.83 9.48 -21.68
C GLY A 54 -2.77 10.78 -20.89
N LYS A 55 -2.70 10.72 -19.55
CA LYS A 55 -2.54 11.93 -18.74
C LYS A 55 -1.06 12.35 -18.68
N PRO A 56 -0.77 13.66 -18.53
CA PRO A 56 0.61 14.16 -18.56
C PRO A 56 1.53 13.52 -17.53
N PHE A 57 1.00 13.12 -16.36
CA PHE A 57 1.80 12.56 -15.26
C PHE A 57 1.97 11.04 -15.34
N PHE A 58 1.36 10.37 -16.32
CA PHE A 58 1.39 8.90 -16.42
C PHE A 58 2.82 8.36 -16.54
N ALA A 59 3.61 8.93 -17.46
CA ALA A 59 4.99 8.47 -17.68
C ALA A 59 5.85 8.64 -16.41
N GLY A 60 5.63 9.71 -15.65
CA GLY A 60 6.33 9.94 -14.39
C GLY A 60 5.97 8.91 -13.33
N LEU A 61 4.70 8.54 -13.22
CA LEU A 61 4.25 7.49 -12.28
C LEU A 61 4.88 6.14 -12.63
N VAL A 62 4.85 5.75 -13.89
CA VAL A 62 5.43 4.49 -14.36
C VAL A 62 6.94 4.49 -14.14
N GLY A 63 7.62 5.58 -14.48
CA GLY A 63 9.07 5.71 -14.31
C GLY A 63 9.47 5.60 -12.85
N PHE A 64 8.70 6.21 -11.95
CA PHE A 64 9.02 6.18 -10.53
C PHE A 64 8.81 4.80 -9.92
N ILE A 65 7.65 4.17 -10.12
CA ILE A 65 7.35 2.87 -9.51
C ILE A 65 8.29 1.76 -9.98
N THR A 66 8.87 1.91 -11.18
CA THR A 66 9.83 0.95 -11.73
C THR A 66 11.29 1.28 -11.41
N SER A 67 11.54 2.39 -10.73
CA SER A 67 12.90 2.89 -10.48
C SER A 67 13.68 2.12 -9.41
N GLY A 68 13.03 1.27 -8.65
CA GLY A 68 13.65 0.45 -7.60
C GLY A 68 12.67 -0.55 -7.03
N PRO A 69 13.16 -1.48 -6.21
CA PRO A 69 12.29 -2.47 -5.56
C PRO A 69 11.22 -1.82 -4.69
N ILE A 70 10.09 -2.50 -4.60
CA ILE A 70 8.98 -2.14 -3.73
C ILE A 70 8.63 -3.31 -2.81
N VAL A 71 7.88 -3.04 -1.75
CA VAL A 71 7.22 -4.10 -0.98
C VAL A 71 5.74 -4.05 -1.30
N ALA A 72 5.20 -5.16 -1.81
CA ALA A 72 3.77 -5.31 -2.03
C ALA A 72 3.17 -6.09 -0.87
N MET A 73 2.06 -5.60 -0.32
CA MET A 73 1.36 -6.25 0.77
C MET A 73 -0.12 -6.34 0.50
N ALA A 74 -0.72 -7.47 0.88
CA ALA A 74 -2.16 -7.63 0.97
C ALA A 74 -2.52 -7.55 2.45
N ILE A 75 -3.38 -6.61 2.79
CA ILE A 75 -3.79 -6.31 4.17
C ILE A 75 -5.26 -6.66 4.32
N GLU A 76 -5.61 -7.36 5.39
CA GLU A 76 -6.97 -7.81 5.67
C GLU A 76 -7.52 -7.16 6.94
N GLY A 77 -8.80 -6.79 6.91
CA GLY A 77 -9.49 -6.26 8.08
C GLY A 77 -10.89 -5.78 7.73
N ASN A 78 -11.68 -5.50 8.75
CA ASN A 78 -12.98 -4.88 8.56
C ASN A 78 -12.77 -3.43 8.13
N ASN A 79 -13.44 -3.02 7.05
CA ASN A 79 -13.32 -1.66 6.53
C ASN A 79 -11.86 -1.27 6.24
N VAL A 80 -11.09 -2.23 5.74
CA VAL A 80 -9.63 -2.13 5.64
C VAL A 80 -9.17 -1.04 4.69
N VAL A 81 -9.88 -0.81 3.58
CA VAL A 81 -9.52 0.26 2.64
C VAL A 81 -9.50 1.61 3.36
N GLY A 82 -10.58 1.93 4.08
CA GLY A 82 -10.68 3.18 4.84
C GLY A 82 -9.65 3.28 5.95
N LEU A 83 -9.44 2.20 6.71
CA LEU A 83 -8.47 2.18 7.80
C LEU A 83 -7.04 2.37 7.32
N VAL A 84 -6.67 1.72 6.23
CA VAL A 84 -5.33 1.91 5.64
C VAL A 84 -5.16 3.34 5.18
N ARG A 85 -6.13 3.90 4.46
CA ARG A 85 -6.03 5.27 3.97
C ARG A 85 -5.92 6.30 5.09
N THR A 86 -6.66 6.11 6.18
CA THR A 86 -6.55 6.98 7.36
C THR A 86 -5.16 6.88 8.00
N THR A 87 -4.58 5.69 8.03
CA THR A 87 -3.23 5.47 8.57
C THR A 87 -2.16 6.08 7.67
N VAL A 88 -2.36 6.01 6.36
CA VAL A 88 -1.43 6.55 5.36
C VAL A 88 -1.43 8.07 5.34
N GLY A 89 -2.59 8.69 5.39
CA GLY A 89 -2.75 10.14 5.29
C GLY A 89 -3.18 10.60 3.91
N ALA A 90 -3.21 11.93 3.73
CA ALA A 90 -3.56 12.55 2.46
C ALA A 90 -2.53 12.22 1.37
N THR A 91 -2.93 12.31 0.10
CA THR A 91 -2.04 12.04 -1.04
C THR A 91 -0.80 12.94 -1.01
N ASN A 92 -0.97 14.20 -0.67
CA ASN A 92 0.15 15.11 -0.47
C ASN A 92 0.62 15.05 0.98
N PRO A 93 1.87 14.64 1.24
CA PRO A 93 2.42 14.64 2.60
C PRO A 93 2.32 15.98 3.31
N ALA A 94 2.45 17.09 2.59
CA ALA A 94 2.34 18.43 3.17
C ALA A 94 0.95 18.70 3.77
N ASP A 95 -0.08 18.04 3.27
CA ASP A 95 -1.46 18.16 3.75
C ASP A 95 -1.86 17.03 4.71
N SER A 96 -0.94 16.12 5.00
CA SER A 96 -1.21 14.95 5.85
C SER A 96 -1.06 15.32 7.32
N ALA A 97 -2.00 14.85 8.13
CA ALA A 97 -1.96 15.11 9.58
C ALA A 97 -0.76 14.41 10.24
N PRO A 98 -0.17 15.03 11.26
CA PRO A 98 0.80 14.34 12.11
C PRO A 98 0.20 13.05 12.68
N GLY A 99 1.02 12.00 12.78
CA GLY A 99 0.59 10.67 13.18
C GLY A 99 0.28 9.75 12.02
N THR A 100 0.02 10.29 10.84
CA THR A 100 -0.10 9.47 9.62
C THR A 100 1.29 9.14 9.07
N ILE A 101 1.37 8.11 8.25
CA ILE A 101 2.65 7.71 7.65
C ILE A 101 3.24 8.87 6.84
N ARG A 102 2.46 9.45 5.96
CA ARG A 102 2.91 10.56 5.11
C ARG A 102 3.15 11.85 5.92
N GLY A 103 2.30 12.12 6.91
CA GLY A 103 2.45 13.30 7.75
C GLY A 103 3.71 13.30 8.59
N ASP A 104 4.14 12.11 9.03
CA ASP A 104 5.34 11.99 9.85
C ASP A 104 6.63 11.82 9.01
N LEU A 105 6.54 11.19 7.84
CA LEU A 105 7.72 10.70 7.13
C LEU A 105 7.92 11.33 5.75
N GLY A 106 6.90 11.92 5.15
CA GLY A 106 6.98 12.50 3.81
C GLY A 106 6.94 14.01 3.81
N VAL A 107 7.42 14.63 2.73
CA VAL A 107 7.36 16.10 2.54
C VAL A 107 6.90 16.51 1.14
N ASP A 108 6.95 15.61 0.16
CA ASP A 108 6.70 15.92 -1.25
C ASP A 108 5.73 14.93 -1.85
N ILE A 109 4.75 15.42 -2.61
CA ILE A 109 3.73 14.57 -3.23
C ILE A 109 4.32 13.54 -4.21
N GLY A 110 5.41 13.88 -4.88
CA GLY A 110 6.10 12.97 -5.79
C GLY A 110 6.94 11.91 -5.10
N ARG A 111 7.10 12.01 -3.78
CA ARG A 111 7.85 11.09 -2.93
C ARG A 111 7.03 10.81 -1.66
N ASN A 112 5.86 10.21 -1.85
CA ASN A 112 4.90 10.04 -0.76
C ASN A 112 4.87 8.62 -0.16
N LEU A 113 5.92 7.84 -0.39
CA LEU A 113 6.32 6.64 0.35
C LEU A 113 5.47 5.39 0.14
N ILE A 114 4.17 5.50 0.05
CA ILE A 114 3.25 4.39 0.17
C ILE A 114 2.05 4.59 -0.74
N HIS A 115 1.53 3.49 -1.25
CA HIS A 115 0.26 3.42 -1.96
C HIS A 115 -0.73 2.57 -1.16
N GLY A 116 -1.95 3.03 -1.06
CA GLY A 116 -3.08 2.23 -0.59
C GLY A 116 -4.22 2.37 -1.58
N SER A 117 -4.92 1.28 -1.86
CA SER A 117 -6.08 1.30 -2.76
C SER A 117 -7.10 2.33 -2.29
N ASP A 118 -7.77 3.01 -3.21
CA ASP A 118 -8.68 4.11 -2.89
C ASP A 118 -10.15 3.69 -2.74
N SER A 119 -10.47 2.46 -3.09
CA SER A 119 -11.83 1.91 -2.98
C SER A 119 -11.78 0.40 -2.91
N ASP A 120 -12.89 -0.23 -2.52
CA ASP A 120 -12.99 -1.70 -2.51
C ASP A 120 -12.84 -2.26 -3.93
N GLU A 121 -13.38 -1.59 -4.92
CA GLU A 121 -13.25 -1.99 -6.33
C GLU A 121 -11.80 -1.92 -6.80
N SER A 122 -11.12 -0.81 -6.53
CA SER A 122 -9.69 -0.66 -6.85
C SER A 122 -8.84 -1.69 -6.12
N ALA A 123 -9.16 -1.99 -4.86
CA ALA A 123 -8.44 -2.99 -4.08
C ALA A 123 -8.49 -4.36 -4.73
N LYS A 124 -9.67 -4.80 -5.18
CA LYS A 124 -9.82 -6.09 -5.86
C LYS A 124 -9.00 -6.16 -7.14
N ARG A 125 -9.09 -5.12 -7.95
CA ARG A 125 -8.35 -5.04 -9.21
C ARG A 125 -6.84 -5.05 -8.96
N GLU A 126 -6.38 -4.22 -8.05
CA GLU A 126 -4.95 -4.07 -7.78
C GLU A 126 -4.36 -5.33 -7.14
N LEU A 127 -5.08 -5.97 -6.21
CA LEU A 127 -4.61 -7.23 -5.64
C LEU A 127 -4.43 -8.32 -6.70
N SER A 128 -5.33 -8.40 -7.68
CA SER A 128 -5.22 -9.38 -8.76
C SER A 128 -4.03 -9.12 -9.69
N LEU A 129 -3.57 -7.85 -9.78
CA LEU A 129 -2.39 -7.51 -10.55
C LEU A 129 -1.09 -7.91 -9.86
N PHE A 130 -1.03 -7.79 -8.53
CA PHE A 130 0.21 -7.97 -7.76
C PHE A 130 0.36 -9.34 -7.12
N PHE A 131 -0.74 -10.06 -6.88
CA PHE A 131 -0.70 -11.34 -6.18
C PHE A 131 -1.47 -12.42 -6.92
N THR A 132 -0.97 -13.65 -6.85
CA THR A 132 -1.75 -14.85 -7.18
C THR A 132 -2.51 -15.30 -5.93
N GLU A 133 -3.56 -16.11 -6.10
CA GLU A 133 -4.32 -16.64 -4.96
C GLU A 133 -3.44 -17.44 -4.00
N GLY A 134 -2.46 -18.19 -4.54
CA GLY A 134 -1.53 -18.98 -3.71
C GLY A 134 -0.59 -18.16 -2.86
N GLU A 135 -0.42 -16.88 -3.18
CA GLU A 135 0.41 -15.95 -2.41
C GLU A 135 -0.35 -15.28 -1.25
N LEU A 136 -1.67 -15.46 -1.19
CA LEU A 136 -2.52 -14.91 -0.14
C LEU A 136 -2.91 -16.02 0.83
N LEU A 137 -2.60 -15.80 2.12
CA LEU A 137 -2.80 -16.80 3.15
C LEU A 137 -4.04 -16.50 3.97
N ASP A 138 -4.79 -17.54 4.31
CA ASP A 138 -5.93 -17.42 5.21
C ASP A 138 -5.53 -18.05 6.55
N TYR A 139 -5.45 -17.23 7.59
CA TYR A 139 -5.02 -17.67 8.91
C TYR A 139 -5.60 -16.76 9.98
N SER A 140 -5.67 -17.25 11.21
CA SER A 140 -6.05 -16.46 12.38
C SER A 140 -4.83 -16.14 13.24
N ARG A 141 -4.91 -15.03 13.97
CA ARG A 141 -3.89 -14.63 14.96
C ARG A 141 -4.46 -14.86 16.37
N ASP A 142 -3.61 -15.22 17.30
CA ASP A 142 -4.03 -15.36 18.69
C ASP A 142 -4.55 -14.04 19.26
N THR A 143 -4.11 -12.92 18.70
CA THR A 143 -4.53 -11.58 19.14
C THR A 143 -5.83 -11.10 18.49
N ASP A 144 -6.38 -11.81 17.51
CA ASP A 144 -7.60 -11.36 16.82
C ASP A 144 -8.75 -10.99 17.78
N PRO A 145 -9.06 -11.79 18.83
CA PRO A 145 -10.14 -11.42 19.74
C PRO A 145 -9.89 -10.14 20.54
N TRP A 146 -8.64 -9.71 20.62
CA TRP A 146 -8.25 -8.49 21.34
C TRP A 146 -8.20 -7.26 20.42
N ILE A 147 -8.42 -7.45 19.12
CA ILE A 147 -8.40 -6.40 18.11
C ILE A 147 -9.79 -6.17 17.54
N ILE A 148 -10.52 -7.25 17.29
CA ILE A 148 -11.85 -7.21 16.66
C ILE A 148 -12.80 -8.02 17.54
N GLU A 149 -13.92 -7.40 17.91
CA GLU A 149 -14.99 -8.07 18.61
C GLU A 149 -15.65 -9.10 17.69
N ALA A 150 -15.86 -10.29 18.20
CA ALA A 150 -16.43 -11.39 17.42
C ALA A 150 -17.93 -11.18 17.13
#